data_f67abec6cf8f0273e8db7d54533e3263
#
_entry.id   f67abec6cf8f0273e8db7d54533e3263
#
_cell.length_a   1.000
_cell.length_b   1.000
_cell.length_c   1.000
_cell.angle_alpha   90.00
_cell.angle_beta   90.00
_cell.angle_gamma   90.00
#
_symmetry.space_group_name_H-M   'P 1'
#
loop_
_entity.id
_entity.type
_entity.pdbx_description
1 polymer ?
#
loop_
_entity_poly.entity_id
_entity_poly.type
_entity_poly.pdbx_seq_one_letter_code
_entity_poly.pdbx_strand_id
1 'polypeptide(L)'
;MTNYINHNNYKISYSKWNTEKNSKYTLLFVHASGFHGMIWNQIITKLPDYNCITIDLSAHGLSDNPDHDYEWNKFAFELETLIVDLNLNNIFGIGHSLGGYAVTHATNKLSDKFAGLILFDPSVFTKNKYEQNLKRKKDFIHPISKRRNLWNSSDEMYKNFSSRLPFKLWDKKVLKDYCEFGLIKDDDKNIFQLSCPPWAEARMMSGSSQYGIFEIINKFNQKVLVIRAGGKNSNDTKDLFSTSVTDPKLSEMFLNGKDLLINDVTHFIPQEKPEECAKIIYDFIR
;
A
#
# COMPACT_ATOMS: atom_id res chain seq x y z
N MET A 1 4.39 17.51 -8.30
CA MET A 1 3.06 18.02 -8.74
C MET A 1 2.07 16.87 -8.68
N THR A 2 0.92 17.07 -8.08
CA THR A 2 -0.17 16.09 -8.08
C THR A 2 -0.88 16.13 -9.43
N ASN A 3 -1.18 14.97 -9.99
CA ASN A 3 -1.88 14.79 -11.23
C ASN A 3 -3.11 13.90 -10.99
N TYR A 4 -4.03 13.85 -11.95
CA TYR A 4 -5.24 13.05 -11.85
C TYR A 4 -5.49 12.28 -13.14
N ILE A 5 -6.03 11.06 -13.01
CA ILE A 5 -6.70 10.33 -14.08
C ILE A 5 -8.17 10.22 -13.74
N ASN A 6 -9.02 10.00 -14.75
CA ASN A 6 -10.42 9.65 -14.56
C ASN A 6 -10.57 8.13 -14.56
N HIS A 7 -11.14 7.57 -13.50
CA HIS A 7 -11.53 6.17 -13.44
C HIS A 7 -13.05 6.10 -13.27
N ASN A 8 -13.75 5.64 -14.33
CA ASN A 8 -15.20 5.72 -14.39
C ASN A 8 -15.72 7.16 -14.17
N ASN A 9 -16.37 7.42 -13.03
CA ASN A 9 -16.98 8.70 -12.67
C ASN A 9 -16.26 9.43 -11.53
N TYR A 10 -15.03 9.02 -11.18
CA TYR A 10 -14.24 9.66 -10.12
C TYR A 10 -12.77 9.80 -10.50
N LYS A 11 -12.06 10.67 -9.78
CA LYS A 11 -10.66 10.99 -10.02
C LYS A 11 -9.76 10.21 -9.10
N ILE A 12 -8.68 9.68 -9.67
CA ILE A 12 -7.58 9.05 -8.96
C ILE A 12 -6.35 9.93 -9.05
N SER A 13 -5.80 10.30 -7.91
CA SER A 13 -4.61 11.12 -7.80
C SER A 13 -3.35 10.26 -7.94
N TYR A 14 -2.32 10.84 -8.55
CA TYR A 14 -0.99 10.25 -8.62
C TYR A 14 0.09 11.33 -8.65
N SER A 15 1.29 10.97 -8.24
CA SER A 15 2.47 11.85 -8.31
C SER A 15 3.59 11.20 -9.11
N LYS A 16 4.32 12.03 -9.87
CA LYS A 16 5.50 11.62 -10.64
C LYS A 16 6.76 12.17 -9.99
N TRP A 17 7.81 11.35 -9.99
CA TRP A 17 9.11 11.67 -9.43
C TRP A 17 10.20 11.32 -10.45
N ASN A 18 11.25 12.15 -10.52
CA ASN A 18 12.42 11.90 -11.36
C ASN A 18 12.08 11.69 -12.86
N THR A 19 11.07 12.36 -13.39
CA THR A 19 10.51 12.13 -14.74
C THR A 19 11.46 12.44 -15.89
N GLU A 20 12.56 13.11 -15.62
CA GLU A 20 13.59 13.48 -16.59
C GLU A 20 14.66 12.40 -16.80
N LYS A 21 14.56 11.30 -16.07
CA LYS A 21 15.54 10.22 -16.12
C LYS A 21 15.25 9.29 -17.29
N ASN A 22 16.31 8.98 -18.05
CA ASN A 22 16.26 7.92 -19.06
C ASN A 22 16.36 6.54 -18.39
N SER A 23 15.39 6.24 -17.53
CA SER A 23 15.35 4.96 -16.83
C SER A 23 14.66 3.89 -17.69
N LYS A 24 15.28 2.71 -17.78
CA LYS A 24 14.69 1.54 -18.44
C LYS A 24 13.37 1.12 -17.79
N TYR A 25 13.23 1.35 -16.50
CA TYR A 25 12.09 0.90 -15.70
C TYR A 25 11.34 2.07 -15.08
N THR A 26 10.03 1.91 -14.98
CA THR A 26 9.17 2.76 -14.15
C THR A 26 8.84 2.02 -12.85
N LEU A 27 9.04 2.67 -11.70
CA LEU A 27 8.69 2.13 -10.39
C LEU A 27 7.30 2.64 -10.00
N LEU A 28 6.31 1.74 -9.96
CA LEU A 28 4.94 2.07 -9.56
C LEU A 28 4.72 1.65 -8.11
N PHE A 29 4.57 2.64 -7.22
CA PHE A 29 4.39 2.44 -5.79
C PHE A 29 2.92 2.50 -5.39
N VAL A 30 2.44 1.46 -4.70
CA VAL A 30 1.05 1.30 -4.27
C VAL A 30 0.99 1.13 -2.75
N HIS A 31 0.32 2.05 -2.07
CA HIS A 31 0.27 2.12 -0.61
C HIS A 31 -0.70 1.11 0.03
N ALA A 32 -0.59 0.94 1.35
CA ALA A 32 -1.50 0.13 2.16
C ALA A 32 -2.82 0.86 2.45
N SER A 33 -3.85 0.12 2.90
CA SER A 33 -5.11 0.71 3.40
C SER A 33 -4.85 1.73 4.50
N GLY A 34 -5.54 2.87 4.44
CA GLY A 34 -5.41 3.97 5.40
C GLY A 34 -4.18 4.87 5.18
N PHE A 35 -3.42 4.68 4.11
CA PHE A 35 -2.24 5.46 3.76
C PHE A 35 -2.50 6.34 2.51
N HIS A 36 -1.44 6.81 1.87
CA HIS A 36 -1.45 7.64 0.67
C HIS A 36 -0.13 7.49 -0.08
N GLY A 37 -0.05 7.97 -1.33
CA GLY A 37 1.14 7.81 -2.17
C GLY A 37 2.41 8.45 -1.60
N MET A 38 2.28 9.55 -0.85
CA MET A 38 3.44 10.24 -0.25
C MET A 38 4.11 9.48 0.89
N ILE A 39 3.51 8.37 1.38
CA ILE A 39 4.14 7.47 2.36
C ILE A 39 5.46 6.87 1.84
N TRP A 40 5.65 6.84 0.54
CA TRP A 40 6.83 6.31 -0.13
C TRP A 40 7.96 7.33 -0.31
N ASN A 41 7.74 8.61 0.05
CA ASN A 41 8.67 9.72 -0.15
C ASN A 41 10.10 9.39 0.30
N GLN A 42 10.26 8.88 1.52
CA GLN A 42 11.59 8.59 2.09
C GLN A 42 12.31 7.44 1.38
N ILE A 43 11.60 6.56 0.71
CA ILE A 43 12.16 5.49 -0.14
C ILE A 43 12.53 6.05 -1.52
N ILE A 44 11.61 6.77 -2.17
CA ILE A 44 11.77 7.29 -3.53
C ILE A 44 12.94 8.27 -3.62
N THR A 45 13.15 9.11 -2.61
CA THR A 45 14.29 10.06 -2.56
C THR A 45 15.65 9.36 -2.58
N LYS A 46 15.71 8.06 -2.30
CA LYS A 46 16.93 7.23 -2.37
C LYS A 46 17.05 6.43 -3.66
N LEU A 47 16.14 6.63 -4.59
CA LEU A 47 16.08 5.98 -5.90
C LEU A 47 16.13 7.02 -7.05
N PRO A 48 17.10 7.96 -7.05
CA PRO A 48 17.10 9.12 -7.94
C PRO A 48 17.26 8.77 -9.42
N ASP A 49 17.69 7.55 -9.73
CA ASP A 49 17.96 7.12 -11.11
C ASP A 49 16.74 6.49 -11.79
N TYR A 50 15.64 6.34 -11.06
CA TYR A 50 14.42 5.70 -11.58
C TYR A 50 13.26 6.69 -11.71
N ASN A 51 12.49 6.55 -12.78
CA ASN A 51 11.19 7.19 -12.87
C ASN A 51 10.24 6.50 -11.88
N CYS A 52 9.71 7.27 -10.94
CA CYS A 52 8.80 6.73 -9.93
C CYS A 52 7.42 7.36 -10.06
N ILE A 53 6.40 6.56 -9.83
CA ILE A 53 4.99 6.97 -9.78
C ILE A 53 4.40 6.43 -8.48
N THR A 54 3.72 7.30 -7.74
CA THR A 54 2.89 6.92 -6.60
C THR A 54 1.43 7.18 -6.93
N ILE A 55 0.53 6.33 -6.50
CA ILE A 55 -0.92 6.48 -6.63
C ILE A 55 -1.54 6.69 -5.26
N ASP A 56 -2.59 7.50 -5.18
CA ASP A 56 -3.56 7.45 -4.10
C ASP A 56 -4.74 6.60 -4.57
N LEU A 57 -4.97 5.45 -3.98
CA LEU A 57 -6.15 4.63 -4.26
C LEU A 57 -7.43 5.39 -3.86
N SER A 58 -8.58 5.05 -4.43
CA SER A 58 -9.85 5.71 -4.05
C SER A 58 -10.06 5.74 -2.54
N ALA A 59 -10.66 6.81 -2.04
CA ALA A 59 -10.81 7.15 -0.62
C ALA A 59 -9.49 7.31 0.17
N HIS A 60 -8.37 7.57 -0.53
CA HIS A 60 -7.08 7.87 0.11
C HIS A 60 -6.45 9.10 -0.52
N GLY A 61 -5.58 9.78 0.23
CA GLY A 61 -4.80 10.92 -0.25
C GLY A 61 -5.68 11.99 -0.87
N LEU A 62 -5.39 12.35 -2.12
CA LEU A 62 -6.12 13.35 -2.89
C LEU A 62 -7.08 12.74 -3.94
N SER A 63 -7.27 11.42 -3.93
CA SER A 63 -8.26 10.75 -4.76
C SER A 63 -9.67 10.96 -4.24
N ASP A 64 -10.63 10.92 -5.14
CA ASP A 64 -12.05 10.98 -4.78
C ASP A 64 -12.44 9.79 -3.88
N ASN A 65 -13.52 9.98 -3.15
CA ASN A 65 -14.09 9.02 -2.24
C ASN A 65 -15.47 8.56 -2.78
N PRO A 66 -15.50 7.67 -3.78
CA PRO A 66 -16.75 7.21 -4.38
C PRO A 66 -17.55 6.34 -3.41
N ASP A 67 -18.87 6.44 -3.48
CA ASP A 67 -19.77 5.57 -2.70
C ASP A 67 -19.89 4.20 -3.36
N HIS A 68 -18.96 3.32 -3.03
CA HIS A 68 -18.97 1.92 -3.48
C HIS A 68 -18.43 0.96 -2.39
N ASP A 69 -18.53 -0.34 -2.67
CA ASP A 69 -18.11 -1.41 -1.77
C ASP A 69 -16.60 -1.59 -1.76
N TYR A 70 -15.73 -0.87 -1.41
CA TYR A 70 -14.25 -1.00 -1.38
C TYR A 70 -13.72 -2.45 -1.40
N GLU A 71 -14.18 -3.24 -2.39
CA GLU A 71 -13.61 -4.54 -2.68
C GLU A 71 -12.20 -4.39 -3.25
N TRP A 72 -11.28 -5.23 -2.84
CA TRP A 72 -9.85 -5.05 -3.15
C TRP A 72 -9.50 -5.17 -4.63
N ASN A 73 -10.27 -5.93 -5.42
CA ASN A 73 -10.10 -6.00 -6.87
C ASN A 73 -10.39 -4.65 -7.58
N LYS A 74 -11.23 -3.79 -7.00
CA LYS A 74 -11.51 -2.45 -7.54
C LYS A 74 -10.27 -1.59 -7.55
N PHE A 75 -9.43 -1.68 -6.53
CA PHE A 75 -8.14 -0.98 -6.49
C PHE A 75 -7.18 -1.45 -7.59
N ALA A 76 -7.24 -2.73 -7.97
CA ALA A 76 -6.47 -3.22 -9.11
C ALA A 76 -6.95 -2.60 -10.43
N PHE A 77 -8.26 -2.39 -10.61
CA PHE A 77 -8.81 -1.73 -11.82
C PHE A 77 -8.41 -0.26 -11.89
N GLU A 78 -8.26 0.43 -10.76
CA GLU A 78 -7.72 1.79 -10.71
C GLU A 78 -6.26 1.82 -11.21
N LEU A 79 -5.44 0.84 -10.79
CA LEU A 79 -4.07 0.69 -11.29
C LEU A 79 -4.03 0.38 -12.78
N GLU A 80 -4.91 -0.50 -13.28
CA GLU A 80 -5.02 -0.80 -14.70
C GLU A 80 -5.32 0.47 -15.51
N THR A 81 -6.25 1.30 -15.04
CA THR A 81 -6.57 2.59 -15.67
C THR A 81 -5.34 3.51 -15.69
N LEU A 82 -4.65 3.66 -14.55
CA LEU A 82 -3.45 4.49 -14.48
C LEU A 82 -2.36 4.02 -15.46
N ILE A 83 -2.11 2.72 -15.52
CA ILE A 83 -1.10 2.12 -16.40
C ILE A 83 -1.42 2.38 -17.87
N VAL A 84 -2.68 2.21 -18.25
CA VAL A 84 -3.14 2.42 -19.63
C VAL A 84 -3.12 3.91 -20.01
N ASP A 85 -3.68 4.78 -19.18
CA ASP A 85 -3.78 6.23 -19.44
C ASP A 85 -2.41 6.89 -19.55
N LEU A 86 -1.44 6.45 -18.75
CA LEU A 86 -0.07 6.95 -18.79
C LEU A 86 0.83 6.18 -19.74
N ASN A 87 0.30 5.19 -20.47
CA ASN A 87 1.04 4.30 -21.35
C ASN A 87 2.33 3.75 -20.72
N LEU A 88 2.23 3.29 -19.47
CA LEU A 88 3.38 2.78 -18.74
C LEU A 88 3.81 1.42 -19.28
N ASN A 89 5.12 1.21 -19.30
CA ASN A 89 5.74 -0.04 -19.75
C ASN A 89 6.99 -0.32 -18.90
N ASN A 90 7.46 -1.57 -18.92
CA ASN A 90 8.62 -2.00 -18.12
C ASN A 90 8.48 -1.64 -16.63
N ILE A 91 7.31 -1.91 -16.06
CA ILE A 91 6.95 -1.51 -14.70
C ILE A 91 7.54 -2.50 -13.69
N PHE A 92 8.20 -1.99 -12.65
CA PHE A 92 8.29 -2.70 -11.39
C PHE A 92 7.15 -2.23 -10.48
N GLY A 93 6.19 -3.11 -10.22
CA GLY A 93 5.11 -2.87 -9.28
C GLY A 93 5.61 -3.07 -7.84
N ILE A 94 5.50 -2.03 -7.01
CA ILE A 94 5.97 -2.03 -5.62
C ILE A 94 4.77 -1.77 -4.73
N GLY A 95 4.34 -2.78 -3.98
CA GLY A 95 3.12 -2.68 -3.18
C GLY A 95 3.33 -3.07 -1.73
N HIS A 96 2.67 -2.37 -0.82
CA HIS A 96 2.61 -2.71 0.59
C HIS A 96 1.20 -3.15 0.99
N SER A 97 1.08 -4.26 1.71
CA SER A 97 -0.21 -4.71 2.26
C SER A 97 -1.29 -4.82 1.17
N LEU A 98 -2.38 -4.06 1.26
CA LEU A 98 -3.43 -3.93 0.23
C LEU A 98 -2.84 -3.56 -1.14
N GLY A 99 -1.87 -2.64 -1.18
CA GLY A 99 -1.19 -2.27 -2.43
C GLY A 99 -0.45 -3.43 -3.07
N GLY A 100 0.11 -4.34 -2.26
CA GLY A 100 0.71 -5.58 -2.73
C GLY A 100 -0.31 -6.52 -3.38
N TYR A 101 -1.50 -6.65 -2.80
CA TYR A 101 -2.62 -7.37 -3.40
C TYR A 101 -3.04 -6.73 -4.74
N ALA A 102 -3.28 -5.41 -4.73
CA ALA A 102 -3.79 -4.70 -5.90
C ALA A 102 -2.83 -4.76 -7.10
N VAL A 103 -1.52 -4.56 -6.88
CA VAL A 103 -0.53 -4.61 -7.95
C VAL A 103 -0.32 -6.03 -8.49
N THR A 104 -0.43 -7.06 -7.64
CA THR A 104 -0.40 -8.46 -8.07
C THR A 104 -1.59 -8.78 -8.99
N HIS A 105 -2.77 -8.30 -8.63
CA HIS A 105 -3.98 -8.49 -9.42
C HIS A 105 -3.91 -7.75 -10.78
N ALA A 106 -3.46 -6.49 -10.79
CA ALA A 106 -3.27 -5.71 -12.02
C ALA A 106 -2.23 -6.37 -12.96
N THR A 107 -1.15 -6.93 -12.39
CA THR A 107 -0.11 -7.63 -13.17
C THR A 107 -0.67 -8.84 -13.90
N ASN A 108 -1.62 -9.58 -13.33
CA ASN A 108 -2.23 -10.70 -14.04
C ASN A 108 -2.91 -10.27 -15.34
N LYS A 109 -3.53 -9.11 -15.38
CA LYS A 109 -4.25 -8.61 -16.58
C LYS A 109 -3.34 -7.90 -17.57
N LEU A 110 -2.34 -7.18 -17.07
CA LEU A 110 -1.42 -6.36 -17.87
C LEU A 110 0.02 -6.90 -17.78
N SER A 111 0.20 -8.23 -17.82
CA SER A 111 1.48 -8.87 -17.55
C SER A 111 2.60 -8.40 -18.50
N ASP A 112 2.28 -8.06 -19.74
CA ASP A 112 3.20 -7.51 -20.73
C ASP A 112 3.77 -6.13 -20.37
N LYS A 113 3.10 -5.39 -19.46
CA LYS A 113 3.54 -4.08 -18.97
C LYS A 113 4.56 -4.18 -17.83
N PHE A 114 4.60 -5.32 -17.14
CA PHE A 114 5.39 -5.48 -15.93
C PHE A 114 6.71 -6.23 -16.17
N ALA A 115 7.80 -5.70 -15.63
CA ALA A 115 9.10 -6.34 -15.56
C ALA A 115 9.26 -7.19 -14.27
N GLY A 116 8.55 -6.85 -13.21
CA GLY A 116 8.58 -7.58 -11.94
C GLY A 116 7.74 -6.93 -10.85
N LEU A 117 7.67 -7.63 -9.71
CA LEU A 117 6.96 -7.18 -8.51
C LEU A 117 7.88 -7.20 -7.29
N ILE A 118 7.70 -6.23 -6.39
CA ILE A 118 8.30 -6.17 -5.06
C ILE A 118 7.17 -5.93 -4.06
N LEU A 119 6.89 -6.91 -3.23
CA LEU A 119 5.70 -6.97 -2.39
C LEU A 119 6.11 -6.91 -0.92
N PHE A 120 5.93 -5.78 -0.27
CA PHE A 120 6.19 -5.59 1.16
C PHE A 120 4.97 -6.06 1.96
N ASP A 121 5.11 -7.20 2.59
CA ASP A 121 4.12 -7.85 3.44
C ASP A 121 2.69 -7.78 2.87
N PRO A 122 2.50 -8.27 1.61
CA PRO A 122 1.23 -8.11 0.89
C PRO A 122 0.08 -8.80 1.63
N SER A 123 -1.11 -8.21 1.56
CA SER A 123 -2.33 -8.79 2.15
C SER A 123 -2.84 -9.99 1.35
N VAL A 124 -1.98 -10.98 1.16
CA VAL A 124 -2.33 -12.29 0.61
C VAL A 124 -2.26 -13.30 1.74
N PHE A 125 -3.40 -13.55 2.35
CA PHE A 125 -3.53 -14.39 3.54
C PHE A 125 -3.50 -15.88 3.21
N THR A 126 -3.26 -16.72 4.22
CA THR A 126 -3.47 -18.16 4.09
C THR A 126 -4.94 -18.48 3.75
N LYS A 127 -5.18 -19.60 3.05
CA LYS A 127 -6.53 -20.05 2.72
C LYS A 127 -7.43 -20.15 3.96
N ASN A 128 -6.91 -20.70 5.05
CA ASN A 128 -7.63 -20.79 6.32
C ASN A 128 -8.07 -19.40 6.86
N LYS A 129 -7.21 -18.38 6.70
CA LYS A 129 -7.54 -17.01 7.12
C LYS A 129 -8.66 -16.42 6.26
N TYR A 130 -8.65 -16.65 4.94
CA TYR A 130 -9.77 -16.25 4.07
C TYR A 130 -11.06 -16.93 4.47
N GLU A 131 -11.06 -18.24 4.74
CA GLU A 131 -12.24 -18.97 5.19
C GLU A 131 -12.78 -18.45 6.52
N GLN A 132 -11.90 -18.09 7.46
CA GLN A 132 -12.29 -17.43 8.71
C GLN A 132 -12.92 -16.06 8.46
N ASN A 133 -12.38 -15.28 7.52
CA ASN A 133 -12.92 -13.97 7.18
C ASN A 133 -14.30 -14.08 6.52
N LEU A 134 -14.54 -15.08 5.66
CA LEU A 134 -15.86 -15.36 5.07
C LEU A 134 -16.94 -15.69 6.10
N LYS A 135 -16.55 -16.26 7.23
CA LYS A 135 -17.47 -16.56 8.34
C LYS A 135 -17.83 -15.36 9.22
N ARG A 136 -17.20 -14.17 8.97
CA ARG A 136 -17.57 -12.96 9.71
C ARG A 136 -19.03 -12.59 9.43
N LYS A 137 -19.68 -12.05 10.45
CA LYS A 137 -21.06 -11.56 10.31
C LYS A 137 -21.13 -10.46 9.26
N LYS A 138 -22.19 -10.42 8.48
CA LYS A 138 -22.40 -9.40 7.42
C LYS A 138 -22.44 -7.97 7.96
N ASP A 139 -22.84 -7.80 9.23
CA ASP A 139 -22.90 -6.53 9.95
C ASP A 139 -21.60 -6.18 10.72
N PHE A 140 -20.53 -6.95 10.51
CA PHE A 140 -19.26 -6.68 11.17
C PHE A 140 -18.66 -5.36 10.65
N ILE A 141 -18.48 -4.41 11.56
CA ILE A 141 -17.78 -3.17 11.32
C ILE A 141 -16.41 -3.24 11.99
N HIS A 142 -15.36 -3.07 11.20
CA HIS A 142 -14.00 -3.11 11.73
C HIS A 142 -13.77 -1.98 12.75
N PRO A 143 -13.12 -2.24 13.92
CA PRO A 143 -12.92 -1.24 14.98
C PRO A 143 -12.25 0.06 14.55
N ILE A 144 -11.50 0.05 13.44
CA ILE A 144 -10.84 1.23 12.85
C ILE A 144 -11.85 2.35 12.51
N SER A 145 -13.13 2.02 12.32
CA SER A 145 -14.21 3.00 12.11
C SER A 145 -14.33 4.02 13.23
N LYS A 146 -13.82 3.69 14.43
CA LYS A 146 -13.85 4.55 15.63
C LYS A 146 -12.60 5.41 15.80
N ARG A 147 -11.62 5.32 14.88
CA ARG A 147 -10.40 6.14 15.01
C ARG A 147 -10.73 7.62 14.85
N ARG A 148 -9.95 8.46 15.53
CA ARG A 148 -10.09 9.91 15.43
C ARG A 148 -9.93 10.37 13.98
N ASN A 149 -10.89 11.10 13.45
CA ASN A 149 -10.92 11.63 12.08
C ASN A 149 -10.47 13.10 11.99
N LEU A 150 -10.77 13.92 13.03
CA LEU A 150 -10.57 15.36 13.00
C LEU A 150 -9.34 15.78 13.82
N TRP A 151 -8.54 16.69 13.25
CA TRP A 151 -7.27 17.16 13.79
C TRP A 151 -7.16 18.67 13.60
N ASN A 152 -6.51 19.38 14.54
CA ASN A 152 -6.25 20.80 14.40
C ASN A 152 -5.05 21.08 13.46
N SER A 153 -4.11 20.12 13.38
CA SER A 153 -2.94 20.21 12.50
C SER A 153 -2.27 18.85 12.31
N SER A 154 -1.40 18.74 11.30
CA SER A 154 -0.49 17.60 11.13
C SER A 154 0.48 17.44 12.29
N ASP A 155 0.93 18.54 12.90
CA ASP A 155 1.79 18.50 14.10
C ASP A 155 1.08 17.90 15.31
N GLU A 156 -0.21 18.21 15.52
CA GLU A 156 -1.00 17.57 16.58
C GLU A 156 -1.11 16.05 16.32
N MET A 157 -1.39 15.66 15.10
CA MET A 157 -1.47 14.25 14.70
C MET A 157 -0.13 13.55 14.93
N TYR A 158 0.99 14.16 14.52
CA TYR A 158 2.33 13.64 14.71
C TYR A 158 2.67 13.45 16.21
N LYS A 159 2.43 14.47 17.05
CA LYS A 159 2.64 14.39 18.51
C LYS A 159 1.83 13.24 19.12
N ASN A 160 0.59 13.06 18.68
CA ASN A 160 -0.28 12.02 19.19
C ASN A 160 0.21 10.61 18.78
N PHE A 161 0.67 10.43 17.53
CA PHE A 161 1.07 9.13 17.02
C PHE A 161 2.50 8.72 17.40
N SER A 162 3.42 9.66 17.54
CA SER A 162 4.84 9.39 17.80
C SER A 162 5.11 8.60 19.10
N SER A 163 4.15 8.62 20.05
CA SER A 163 4.24 7.87 21.30
C SER A 163 3.45 6.56 21.34
N ARG A 164 2.69 6.23 20.28
CA ARG A 164 1.75 5.10 20.22
C ARG A 164 2.17 4.04 19.23
N LEU A 165 1.97 2.78 19.56
CA LEU A 165 2.07 1.69 18.61
C LEU A 165 0.95 1.77 17.57
N PRO A 166 1.25 1.41 16.31
CA PRO A 166 2.55 0.99 15.77
C PRO A 166 3.48 2.16 15.41
N PHE A 167 2.98 3.39 15.33
CA PHE A 167 3.64 4.59 14.79
C PHE A 167 4.96 4.96 15.50
N LYS A 168 5.09 4.66 16.81
CA LYS A 168 6.35 4.91 17.55
C LYS A 168 7.55 4.10 17.01
N LEU A 169 7.28 3.05 16.22
CA LEU A 169 8.30 2.19 15.62
C LEU A 169 8.74 2.69 14.23
N TRP A 170 7.99 3.61 13.65
CA TRP A 170 8.25 4.11 12.31
C TRP A 170 9.43 5.09 12.29
N ASP A 171 10.09 5.19 11.14
CA ASP A 171 11.00 6.29 10.88
C ASP A 171 10.28 7.63 11.06
N LYS A 172 10.93 8.57 11.75
CA LYS A 172 10.32 9.85 12.12
C LYS A 172 9.93 10.71 10.92
N LYS A 173 10.70 10.63 9.82
CA LYS A 173 10.40 11.36 8.59
C LYS A 173 9.21 10.75 7.86
N VAL A 174 9.13 9.42 7.84
CA VAL A 174 7.97 8.71 7.28
C VAL A 174 6.70 9.01 8.07
N LEU A 175 6.78 9.04 9.42
CA LEU A 175 5.63 9.42 10.25
C LEU A 175 5.22 10.88 10.01
N LYS A 176 6.19 11.77 9.80
CA LYS A 176 5.90 13.16 9.46
C LYS A 176 5.19 13.26 8.11
N ASP A 177 5.69 12.59 7.07
CA ASP A 177 5.06 12.53 5.74
C ASP A 177 3.62 11.97 5.85
N TYR A 178 3.43 10.90 6.65
CA TYR A 178 2.10 10.32 6.89
C TYR A 178 1.12 11.32 7.47
N CYS A 179 1.55 12.11 8.46
CA CYS A 179 0.68 13.10 9.11
C CYS A 179 0.43 14.34 8.23
N GLU A 180 1.44 14.77 7.47
CA GLU A 180 1.37 15.97 6.65
C GLU A 180 0.47 15.76 5.43
N PHE A 181 0.67 14.65 4.70
CA PHE A 181 -0.06 14.37 3.47
C PHE A 181 -1.31 13.51 3.67
N GLY A 182 -1.51 12.97 4.87
CA GLY A 182 -2.68 12.17 5.23
C GLY A 182 -3.86 13.00 5.75
N LEU A 183 -3.81 14.33 5.67
CA LEU A 183 -4.84 15.24 6.12
C LEU A 183 -5.33 16.14 4.98
N ILE A 184 -6.65 16.31 4.89
CA ILE A 184 -7.30 17.27 4.01
C ILE A 184 -7.90 18.38 4.88
N LYS A 185 -7.62 19.63 4.52
CA LYS A 185 -8.18 20.79 5.23
C LYS A 185 -9.64 21.01 4.84
N ASP A 186 -10.50 21.16 5.83
CA ASP A 186 -11.84 21.69 5.70
C ASP A 186 -11.76 23.21 5.98
N ASP A 187 -11.74 24.00 4.91
CA ASP A 187 -11.53 25.45 5.02
C ASP A 187 -12.70 26.16 5.73
N ASP A 188 -13.92 25.66 5.61
CA ASP A 188 -15.10 26.24 6.25
C ASP A 188 -15.04 26.11 7.77
N LYS A 189 -14.49 25.01 8.26
CA LYS A 189 -14.38 24.71 9.69
C LYS A 189 -12.99 24.98 10.27
N ASN A 190 -12.03 25.34 9.42
CA ASN A 190 -10.61 25.48 9.79
C ASN A 190 -10.07 24.30 10.60
N ILE A 191 -10.42 23.09 10.18
CA ILE A 191 -10.01 21.82 10.78
C ILE A 191 -9.50 20.87 9.70
N PHE A 192 -8.71 19.89 10.07
CA PHE A 192 -8.22 18.86 9.16
C PHE A 192 -8.95 17.54 9.42
N GLN A 193 -9.24 16.81 8.37
CA GLN A 193 -9.75 15.44 8.43
C GLN A 193 -8.83 14.47 7.73
N LEU A 194 -8.85 13.20 8.16
CA LEU A 194 -8.08 12.16 7.49
C LEU A 194 -8.49 12.04 6.03
N SER A 195 -7.50 11.99 5.15
CA SER A 195 -7.70 11.78 3.71
C SER A 195 -8.29 10.39 3.39
N CYS A 196 -8.03 9.40 4.26
CA CYS A 196 -8.76 8.15 4.27
C CYS A 196 -9.76 8.17 5.46
N PRO A 197 -11.06 8.39 5.22
CA PRO A 197 -12.05 8.44 6.29
C PRO A 197 -12.12 7.11 7.03
N PRO A 198 -12.23 7.11 8.38
CA PRO A 198 -12.26 5.87 9.17
C PRO A 198 -13.33 4.86 8.76
N TRP A 199 -14.48 5.35 8.27
CA TRP A 199 -15.55 4.48 7.79
C TRP A 199 -15.19 3.77 6.48
N ALA A 200 -14.46 4.45 5.56
CA ALA A 200 -14.01 3.86 4.31
C ALA A 200 -12.93 2.80 4.57
N GLU A 201 -11.93 3.14 5.41
CA GLU A 201 -10.92 2.18 5.85
C GLU A 201 -11.54 0.95 6.53
N ALA A 202 -12.57 1.14 7.37
CA ALA A 202 -13.28 0.03 8.01
C ALA A 202 -14.00 -0.87 6.98
N ARG A 203 -14.60 -0.30 5.94
CA ARG A 203 -15.21 -1.06 4.83
C ARG A 203 -14.16 -1.89 4.09
N MET A 204 -13.00 -1.31 3.75
CA MET A 204 -11.89 -2.04 3.12
C MET A 204 -11.42 -3.21 3.96
N MET A 205 -11.25 -3.00 5.27
CA MET A 205 -10.82 -4.03 6.20
C MET A 205 -11.89 -5.10 6.46
N SER A 206 -13.17 -4.77 6.27
CA SER A 206 -14.27 -5.73 6.38
C SER A 206 -14.50 -6.52 5.09
N GLY A 207 -14.28 -5.90 3.92
CA GLY A 207 -14.44 -6.48 2.58
C GLY A 207 -13.27 -7.35 2.10
N SER A 208 -12.26 -7.55 2.92
CA SER A 208 -10.97 -8.17 2.55
C SER A 208 -10.98 -9.67 2.25
N SER A 209 -12.13 -10.27 1.97
CA SER A 209 -12.29 -11.73 1.78
C SER A 209 -12.15 -12.17 0.32
N GLN A 210 -11.22 -11.60 -0.41
CA GLN A 210 -11.04 -11.90 -1.85
C GLN A 210 -10.16 -13.14 -2.04
N TYR A 211 -10.79 -14.31 -2.15
CA TYR A 211 -10.12 -15.59 -2.36
C TYR A 211 -9.47 -15.74 -3.75
N GLY A 212 -9.97 -15.00 -4.76
CA GLY A 212 -9.58 -15.14 -6.17
C GLY A 212 -8.12 -14.86 -6.51
N ILE A 213 -7.34 -14.28 -5.59
CA ILE A 213 -5.91 -14.00 -5.83
C ILE A 213 -5.11 -15.28 -6.12
N PHE A 214 -5.46 -16.41 -5.50
CA PHE A 214 -4.76 -17.70 -5.70
C PHE A 214 -4.98 -18.30 -7.09
N GLU A 215 -6.02 -17.87 -7.82
CA GLU A 215 -6.31 -18.33 -9.17
C GLU A 215 -5.45 -17.62 -10.22
N ILE A 216 -4.81 -16.51 -9.85
CA ILE A 216 -4.07 -15.64 -10.76
C ILE A 216 -2.56 -15.61 -10.52
N ILE A 217 -2.09 -15.92 -9.31
CA ILE A 217 -0.69 -15.76 -8.90
C ILE A 217 0.28 -16.55 -9.80
N ASN A 218 -0.10 -17.70 -10.31
CA ASN A 218 0.75 -18.56 -11.14
C ASN A 218 0.58 -18.32 -12.65
N LYS A 219 -0.10 -17.25 -13.06
CA LYS A 219 -0.43 -17.01 -14.48
C LYS A 219 0.55 -16.07 -15.21
N PHE A 220 1.51 -15.50 -14.52
CA PHE A 220 2.50 -14.60 -15.12
C PHE A 220 3.94 -14.97 -14.73
N ASN A 221 4.88 -14.67 -15.62
CA ASN A 221 6.28 -15.09 -15.54
C ASN A 221 7.22 -14.01 -14.98
N GLN A 222 6.71 -12.89 -14.51
CA GLN A 222 7.51 -11.82 -13.95
C GLN A 222 8.25 -12.27 -12.71
N LYS A 223 9.46 -11.73 -12.49
CA LYS A 223 10.18 -11.96 -11.23
C LYS A 223 9.46 -11.28 -10.08
N VAL A 224 9.26 -11.99 -8.98
CA VAL A 224 8.54 -11.50 -7.81
C VAL A 224 9.40 -11.65 -6.56
N LEU A 225 9.53 -10.56 -5.80
CA LEU A 225 10.12 -10.57 -4.46
C LEU A 225 9.02 -10.35 -3.43
N VAL A 226 8.77 -11.36 -2.60
CA VAL A 226 7.88 -11.26 -1.44
C VAL A 226 8.73 -10.97 -0.22
N ILE A 227 8.48 -9.85 0.44
CA ILE A 227 9.20 -9.42 1.63
C ILE A 227 8.25 -9.51 2.81
N ARG A 228 8.60 -10.31 3.80
CA ARG A 228 7.74 -10.59 4.96
C ARG A 228 8.35 -10.07 6.27
N ALA A 229 7.48 -9.63 7.18
CA ALA A 229 7.87 -9.20 8.51
C ALA A 229 8.12 -10.41 9.43
N GLY A 230 9.30 -10.49 10.03
CA GLY A 230 9.65 -11.51 11.01
C GLY A 230 9.04 -11.28 12.40
N GLY A 231 8.47 -10.09 12.63
CA GLY A 231 7.92 -9.68 13.92
C GLY A 231 8.97 -9.13 14.87
N LYS A 232 8.51 -8.45 15.90
CA LYS A 232 9.34 -7.94 17.01
C LYS A 232 9.18 -8.81 18.24
N ASN A 233 10.30 -9.18 18.86
CA ASN A 233 10.35 -9.93 20.11
C ASN A 233 10.03 -9.01 21.32
N SER A 234 8.93 -8.27 21.31
CA SER A 234 8.54 -7.45 22.44
C SER A 234 7.16 -7.85 22.95
N ASN A 235 7.02 -7.94 24.28
CA ASN A 235 5.74 -8.19 24.96
C ASN A 235 4.68 -7.10 24.67
N ASP A 236 5.10 -5.97 24.08
CA ASP A 236 4.27 -4.80 23.80
C ASP A 236 3.52 -4.90 22.45
N THR A 237 3.79 -5.92 21.63
CA THR A 237 3.29 -6.00 20.26
C THR A 237 2.36 -7.20 20.04
N LYS A 238 1.32 -7.34 20.85
CA LYS A 238 0.25 -8.35 20.62
C LYS A 238 -0.82 -7.89 19.62
N ASP A 239 -0.51 -6.90 18.78
CA ASP A 239 -1.42 -6.39 17.77
C ASP A 239 -1.40 -7.28 16.51
N LEU A 240 -2.51 -7.25 15.76
CA LEU A 240 -2.69 -7.97 14.48
C LEU A 240 -1.54 -7.70 13.48
N PHE A 241 -0.92 -6.53 13.54
CA PHE A 241 0.16 -6.09 12.66
C PHE A 241 1.57 -6.26 13.27
N SER A 242 1.71 -6.93 14.41
CA SER A 242 3.01 -7.15 15.04
C SER A 242 3.89 -8.14 14.29
N THR A 243 3.29 -8.98 13.46
CA THR A 243 3.96 -9.98 12.61
C THR A 243 3.44 -9.89 11.18
N SER A 244 4.03 -10.66 10.26
CA SER A 244 3.55 -10.74 8.88
C SER A 244 2.08 -11.19 8.80
N VAL A 245 1.33 -10.56 7.92
CA VAL A 245 -0.03 -10.97 7.53
C VAL A 245 -0.03 -11.89 6.29
N THR A 246 1.09 -11.93 5.60
CA THR A 246 1.29 -12.65 4.32
C THR A 246 1.36 -14.16 4.55
N ASP A 247 0.79 -14.93 3.62
CA ASP A 247 0.98 -16.38 3.58
C ASP A 247 2.50 -16.69 3.49
N PRO A 248 3.06 -17.47 4.44
CA PRO A 248 4.50 -17.77 4.46
C PRO A 248 4.99 -18.52 3.21
N LYS A 249 4.09 -19.12 2.44
CA LYS A 249 4.38 -19.85 1.19
C LYS A 249 4.04 -19.03 -0.07
N LEU A 250 3.69 -17.75 0.07
CA LEU A 250 3.25 -16.94 -1.06
C LEU A 250 4.29 -16.91 -2.19
N SER A 251 5.56 -16.79 -1.89
CA SER A 251 6.63 -16.75 -2.91
C SER A 251 6.70 -18.03 -3.74
N GLU A 252 6.41 -19.19 -3.15
CA GLU A 252 6.39 -20.49 -3.83
C GLU A 252 5.22 -20.64 -4.82
N MET A 253 4.19 -19.80 -4.69
CA MET A 253 3.02 -19.81 -5.57
C MET A 253 3.26 -19.04 -6.89
N PHE A 254 4.26 -18.17 -6.95
CA PHE A 254 4.67 -17.49 -8.18
C PHE A 254 5.66 -18.36 -8.95
N LEU A 255 5.61 -18.33 -10.30
CA LEU A 255 6.56 -19.08 -11.13
C LEU A 255 8.02 -18.66 -10.91
N ASN A 256 8.26 -17.36 -10.65
CA ASN A 256 9.59 -16.78 -10.40
C ASN A 256 9.60 -15.99 -9.09
N GLY A 257 9.07 -16.59 -8.01
CA GLY A 257 8.99 -15.97 -6.71
C GLY A 257 10.25 -16.18 -5.87
N LYS A 258 10.61 -15.12 -5.11
CA LYS A 258 11.65 -15.17 -4.06
C LYS A 258 11.07 -14.67 -2.76
N ASP A 259 11.48 -15.27 -1.64
CA ASP A 259 11.10 -14.83 -0.29
C ASP A 259 12.25 -14.13 0.40
N LEU A 260 11.92 -13.06 1.12
CA LEU A 260 12.84 -12.35 2.00
C LEU A 260 12.15 -12.07 3.34
N LEU A 261 12.61 -12.69 4.41
CA LEU A 261 12.14 -12.43 5.77
C LEU A 261 13.04 -11.36 6.40
N ILE A 262 12.47 -10.23 6.80
CA ILE A 262 13.18 -9.20 7.58
C ILE A 262 12.83 -9.37 9.05
N ASN A 263 13.83 -9.68 9.87
CA ASN A 263 13.65 -9.80 11.31
C ASN A 263 13.56 -8.43 11.99
N ASP A 264 12.97 -8.42 13.19
CA ASP A 264 12.81 -7.23 14.03
C ASP A 264 12.10 -6.04 13.35
N VAL A 265 11.09 -6.38 12.54
CA VAL A 265 10.14 -5.41 11.97
C VAL A 265 8.72 -5.94 12.10
N THR A 266 7.76 -5.02 12.14
CA THR A 266 6.34 -5.36 12.08
C THR A 266 5.84 -5.33 10.62
N HIS A 267 4.53 -5.56 10.41
CA HIS A 267 3.88 -5.40 9.12
C HIS A 267 4.25 -4.11 8.37
N PHE A 268 4.64 -3.07 9.09
CA PHE A 268 4.96 -1.74 8.55
C PHE A 268 6.43 -1.61 8.08
N ILE A 269 6.94 -2.61 7.35
CA ILE A 269 8.33 -2.68 6.88
C ILE A 269 8.79 -1.39 6.18
N PRO A 270 8.05 -0.83 5.17
CA PRO A 270 8.48 0.39 4.48
C PRO A 270 8.53 1.61 5.40
N GLN A 271 7.69 1.64 6.44
CA GLN A 271 7.61 2.74 7.37
C GLN A 271 8.68 2.66 8.46
N GLU A 272 9.08 1.46 8.85
CA GLU A 272 10.10 1.24 9.88
C GLU A 272 11.53 1.29 9.32
N LYS A 273 11.74 0.83 8.09
CA LYS A 273 13.07 0.63 7.48
C LYS A 273 13.15 1.20 6.05
N PRO A 274 12.85 2.50 5.83
CA PRO A 274 12.79 3.05 4.48
C PRO A 274 14.11 2.95 3.72
N GLU A 275 15.27 3.09 4.39
CA GLU A 275 16.59 2.97 3.76
C GLU A 275 16.89 1.56 3.29
N GLU A 276 16.59 0.57 4.14
CA GLU A 276 16.76 -0.85 3.80
C GLU A 276 15.83 -1.24 2.65
N CYS A 277 14.57 -0.76 2.67
CA CYS A 277 13.62 -0.98 1.59
C CYS A 277 14.10 -0.40 0.25
N ALA A 278 14.65 0.81 0.25
CA ALA A 278 15.22 1.41 -0.95
C ALA A 278 16.39 0.58 -1.51
N LYS A 279 17.27 0.09 -0.63
CA LYS A 279 18.36 -0.80 -1.02
C LYS A 279 17.85 -2.11 -1.61
N ILE A 280 16.88 -2.76 -0.99
CA ILE A 280 16.27 -4.00 -1.49
C ILE A 280 15.66 -3.79 -2.88
N ILE A 281 14.93 -2.70 -3.08
CA ILE A 281 14.34 -2.33 -4.38
C ILE A 281 15.46 -2.19 -5.41
N TYR A 282 16.49 -1.42 -5.11
CA TYR A 282 17.61 -1.17 -6.01
C TYR A 282 18.33 -2.48 -6.41
N ASP A 283 18.64 -3.33 -5.43
CA ASP A 283 19.35 -4.60 -5.66
C ASP A 283 18.51 -5.60 -6.47
N PHE A 284 17.18 -5.62 -6.29
CA PHE A 284 16.31 -6.56 -7.00
C PHE A 284 16.04 -6.16 -8.46
N ILE A 285 16.06 -4.87 -8.77
CA ILE A 285 15.81 -4.35 -10.13
C ILE A 285 16.99 -4.63 -11.06
N ARG A 286 18.19 -4.55 -10.56
CA ARG A 286 19.45 -4.81 -11.29
C ARG A 286 19.65 -6.28 -11.59
#